data_30b38763c401888970be90bae8200e13
#
_entry.id   30b38763c401888970be90bae8200e13
#
_cell.length_a   1.000
_cell.length_b   1.000
_cell.length_c   1.000
_cell.angle_alpha   90.00
_cell.angle_beta   90.00
_cell.angle_gamma   90.00
#
_symmetry.space_group_name_H-M   'P 1'
#
loop_
_entity.id
_entity.type
_entity.pdbx_description
1 polymer ?
#
loop_
_entity_poly.entity_id
_entity_poly.type
_entity_poly.pdbx_seq_one_letter_code
_entity_poly.pdbx_strand_id
1 'polypeptide(L)'
;MAILDLPESILQSLSSVLTQLQQVLPAPRQPTDFSAIAFRWENQQLVAIQQPKKMYLEDLKGIERQKDKIIQNTLQFLNGFPANDILLTGSRGTGKSSIVRALLTAYSAQGLRLIEIERDDLSDLPKIQKLIAERPEKFIVYCDDLAFNAEDEN
;
A
#
# COMPACT_ATOMS: atom_id res chain seq x y z
N MET A 1 5.03 -42.26 26.50
CA MET A 1 4.49 -40.93 26.22
C MET A 1 3.55 -40.59 27.38
N ALA A 2 3.97 -39.77 28.33
CA ALA A 2 3.16 -39.49 29.51
C ALA A 2 2.12 -38.40 29.11
N ILE A 3 0.86 -38.75 29.13
CA ILE A 3 -0.27 -37.79 29.02
C ILE A 3 -0.31 -37.08 30.38
N LEU A 4 0.09 -35.79 30.40
CA LEU A 4 -0.10 -34.95 31.56
C LEU A 4 -1.61 -34.68 31.69
N ASP A 5 -2.23 -35.38 32.64
CA ASP A 5 -3.63 -35.13 33.01
C ASP A 5 -3.68 -33.88 33.90
N LEU A 6 -3.93 -32.74 33.30
CA LEU A 6 -4.02 -31.46 34.02
C LEU A 6 -5.41 -31.36 34.65
N PRO A 7 -5.50 -30.92 35.92
CA PRO A 7 -6.78 -30.65 36.56
C PRO A 7 -7.67 -29.69 35.76
N GLU A 8 -8.96 -29.94 35.67
CA GLU A 8 -9.93 -29.10 34.91
C GLU A 8 -9.88 -27.62 35.29
N SER A 9 -9.63 -27.32 36.55
CA SER A 9 -9.45 -25.94 37.03
C SER A 9 -8.29 -25.21 36.40
N ILE A 10 -7.18 -25.91 36.11
CA ILE A 10 -6.01 -25.35 35.45
C ILE A 10 -6.32 -25.15 33.96
N LEU A 11 -7.01 -26.10 33.32
CA LEU A 11 -7.40 -25.97 31.91
C LEU A 11 -8.36 -24.79 31.70
N GLN A 12 -9.32 -24.57 32.60
CA GLN A 12 -10.23 -23.42 32.56
C GLN A 12 -9.48 -22.09 32.77
N SER A 13 -8.54 -22.05 33.72
CA SER A 13 -7.73 -20.86 33.95
C SER A 13 -6.85 -20.52 32.74
N LEU A 14 -6.18 -21.52 32.16
CA LEU A 14 -5.40 -21.35 30.92
C LEU A 14 -6.25 -20.87 29.75
N SER A 15 -7.43 -21.44 29.57
CA SER A 15 -8.37 -21.04 28.51
C SER A 15 -8.82 -19.58 28.69
N SER A 16 -9.11 -19.16 29.94
CA SER A 16 -9.46 -17.77 30.23
C SER A 16 -8.32 -16.80 29.95
N VAL A 17 -7.10 -17.13 30.37
CA VAL A 17 -5.91 -16.32 30.11
C VAL A 17 -5.62 -16.24 28.62
N LEU A 18 -5.71 -17.34 27.88
CA LEU A 18 -5.53 -17.35 26.42
C LEU A 18 -6.56 -16.47 25.72
N THR A 19 -7.83 -16.52 26.15
CA THR A 19 -8.89 -15.68 25.59
C THR A 19 -8.62 -14.19 25.84
N GLN A 20 -8.15 -13.84 27.04
CA GLN A 20 -7.77 -12.46 27.37
C GLN A 20 -6.56 -12.00 26.57
N LEU A 21 -5.54 -12.86 26.40
CA LEU A 21 -4.36 -12.57 25.57
C LEU A 21 -4.75 -12.37 24.09
N GLN A 22 -5.68 -13.16 23.56
CA GLN A 22 -6.17 -12.99 22.19
C GLN A 22 -6.86 -11.64 21.96
N GLN A 23 -7.47 -11.05 23.00
CA GLN A 23 -8.08 -9.71 22.90
C GLN A 23 -7.05 -8.57 22.92
N VAL A 24 -5.86 -8.80 23.49
CA VAL A 24 -4.81 -7.80 23.65
C VAL A 24 -3.73 -7.94 22.58
N LEU A 25 -3.52 -9.15 22.06
CA LEU A 25 -2.55 -9.38 20.99
C LEU A 25 -3.11 -8.88 19.65
N PRO A 26 -2.29 -8.16 18.86
CA PRO A 26 -2.69 -7.80 17.52
C PRO A 26 -3.01 -9.08 16.72
N ALA A 27 -4.04 -9.01 15.87
CA ALA A 27 -4.42 -10.12 15.02
C ALA A 27 -3.20 -10.70 14.27
N PRO A 28 -3.10 -12.03 14.12
CA PRO A 28 -1.98 -12.62 13.42
C PRO A 28 -1.89 -12.02 12.02
N ARG A 29 -0.69 -11.60 11.64
CA ARG A 29 -0.43 -11.02 10.31
C ARG A 29 -0.83 -12.04 9.26
N GLN A 30 -1.81 -11.69 8.45
CA GLN A 30 -2.17 -12.51 7.30
C GLN A 30 -1.10 -12.33 6.20
N PRO A 31 -0.74 -13.38 5.48
CA PRO A 31 0.17 -13.25 4.36
C PRO A 31 -0.46 -12.31 3.32
N THR A 32 0.35 -11.38 2.79
CA THR A 32 -0.10 -10.45 1.75
C THR A 32 -0.49 -11.23 0.49
N ASP A 33 -1.71 -11.02 0.02
CA ASP A 33 -2.16 -11.55 -1.28
C ASP A 33 -1.63 -10.67 -2.42
N PHE A 34 -0.48 -11.01 -2.96
CA PHE A 34 0.15 -10.30 -4.07
C PHE A 34 -0.52 -10.51 -5.43
N SER A 35 -1.61 -11.29 -5.53
CA SER A 35 -2.43 -11.34 -6.74
C SER A 35 -3.20 -10.03 -6.97
N ALA A 36 -3.43 -9.26 -5.92
CA ALA A 36 -4.06 -7.94 -6.00
C ALA A 36 -3.18 -6.94 -6.77
N ILE A 37 -3.83 -5.96 -7.39
CA ILE A 37 -3.15 -4.89 -8.14
C ILE A 37 -2.93 -3.62 -7.30
N ALA A 38 -3.65 -3.49 -6.18
CA ALA A 38 -3.55 -2.36 -5.27
C ALA A 38 -3.54 -2.82 -3.82
N PHE A 39 -2.81 -2.09 -3.00
CA PHE A 39 -2.60 -2.36 -1.58
C PHE A 39 -2.71 -1.07 -0.80
N ARG A 40 -3.02 -1.20 0.50
CA ARG A 40 -2.88 -0.14 1.48
C ARG A 40 -1.89 -0.57 2.54
N TRP A 41 -1.05 0.36 2.97
CA TRP A 41 -0.19 0.14 4.13
C TRP A 41 -0.98 0.45 5.39
N GLU A 42 -1.25 -0.55 6.19
CA GLU A 42 -2.00 -0.44 7.44
C GLU A 42 -1.39 -1.38 8.49
N ASN A 43 -1.22 -0.90 9.73
CA ASN A 43 -0.73 -1.71 10.85
C ASN A 43 0.58 -2.47 10.52
N GLN A 44 1.50 -1.82 9.80
CA GLN A 44 2.78 -2.37 9.35
C GLN A 44 2.65 -3.61 8.43
N GLN A 45 1.60 -3.67 7.62
CA GLN A 45 1.40 -4.73 6.63
C GLN A 45 0.75 -4.18 5.36
N LEU A 46 0.94 -4.89 4.25
CA LEU A 46 0.26 -4.61 3.00
C LEU A 46 -1.09 -5.32 2.98
N VAL A 47 -2.17 -4.56 2.98
CA VAL A 47 -3.54 -5.04 2.89
C VAL A 47 -4.03 -4.89 1.46
N ALA A 48 -4.46 -5.99 0.84
CA ALA A 48 -4.96 -5.98 -0.53
C ALA A 48 -6.27 -5.20 -0.66
N ILE A 49 -6.34 -4.28 -1.62
CA ILE A 49 -7.58 -3.58 -2.01
C ILE A 49 -8.29 -4.45 -3.06
N GLN A 50 -9.37 -5.12 -2.65
CA GLN A 50 -10.06 -6.11 -3.50
C GLN A 50 -10.70 -5.50 -4.75
N GLN A 51 -11.22 -4.28 -4.66
CA GLN A 51 -11.88 -3.59 -5.76
C GLN A 51 -11.38 -2.16 -5.87
N PRO A 52 -10.16 -1.95 -6.41
CA PRO A 52 -9.65 -0.60 -6.62
C PRO A 52 -10.54 0.14 -7.61
N LYS A 53 -10.85 1.40 -7.29
CA LYS A 53 -11.68 2.25 -8.17
C LYS A 53 -10.97 2.42 -9.52
N LYS A 54 -11.63 1.95 -10.59
CA LYS A 54 -11.13 2.13 -11.94
C LYS A 54 -11.28 3.59 -12.39
N MET A 55 -10.28 4.09 -13.07
CA MET A 55 -10.23 5.39 -13.71
C MET A 55 -9.50 5.23 -15.05
N TYR A 56 -9.90 5.92 -16.07
CA TYR A 56 -9.27 5.81 -17.38
C TYR A 56 -8.52 7.09 -17.75
N LEU A 57 -7.40 6.94 -18.45
CA LEU A 57 -6.56 8.08 -18.86
C LEU A 57 -7.30 9.04 -19.80
N GLU A 58 -8.22 8.54 -20.62
CA GLU A 58 -9.07 9.32 -21.51
C GLU A 58 -10.10 10.19 -20.78
N ASP A 59 -10.48 9.85 -19.56
CA ASP A 59 -11.43 10.62 -18.75
C ASP A 59 -10.79 11.87 -18.13
N LEU A 60 -9.46 11.91 -18.08
CA LEU A 60 -8.71 13.01 -17.51
C LEU A 60 -8.48 14.10 -18.55
N LYS A 61 -9.28 15.17 -18.47
CA LYS A 61 -9.24 16.31 -19.39
C LYS A 61 -8.54 17.51 -18.78
N GLY A 62 -7.95 18.35 -19.62
CA GLY A 62 -7.31 19.60 -19.20
C GLY A 62 -5.96 19.46 -18.53
N ILE A 63 -5.39 18.26 -18.52
CA ILE A 63 -4.07 17.94 -17.94
C ILE A 63 -3.20 17.12 -18.90
N GLU A 64 -3.40 17.28 -20.20
CA GLU A 64 -2.76 16.45 -21.23
C GLU A 64 -1.24 16.45 -21.10
N ARG A 65 -0.63 17.63 -20.95
CA ARG A 65 0.83 17.76 -20.82
C ARG A 65 1.37 17.07 -19.57
N GLN A 66 0.69 17.19 -18.43
CA GLN A 66 1.07 16.51 -17.19
C GLN A 66 0.91 15.00 -17.33
N LYS A 67 -0.21 14.58 -17.92
CA LYS A 67 -0.53 13.18 -18.19
C LYS A 67 0.56 12.52 -19.04
N ASP A 68 0.98 13.14 -20.15
CA ASP A 68 2.02 12.61 -21.03
C ASP A 68 3.35 12.40 -20.29
N LYS A 69 3.77 13.37 -19.48
CA LYS A 69 5.00 13.26 -18.68
C LYS A 69 4.94 12.11 -17.67
N ILE A 70 3.82 11.97 -16.99
CA ILE A 70 3.65 10.93 -15.97
C ILE A 70 3.58 9.55 -16.63
N ILE A 71 2.88 9.41 -17.75
CA ILE A 71 2.83 8.19 -18.55
C ILE A 71 4.24 7.80 -18.99
N GLN A 72 4.99 8.73 -19.56
CA GLN A 72 6.37 8.47 -20.02
C GLN A 72 7.25 7.97 -18.86
N ASN A 73 7.22 8.63 -17.71
CA ASN A 73 7.99 8.23 -16.53
C ASN A 73 7.55 6.84 -16.01
N THR A 74 6.24 6.55 -16.01
CA THR A 74 5.71 5.26 -15.60
C THR A 74 6.15 4.14 -16.57
N LEU A 75 6.15 4.39 -17.87
CA LEU A 75 6.61 3.42 -18.87
C LEU A 75 8.12 3.17 -18.76
N GLN A 76 8.93 4.19 -18.48
CA GLN A 76 10.36 4.02 -18.19
C GLN A 76 10.55 3.09 -16.98
N PHE A 77 9.82 3.34 -15.90
CA PHE A 77 9.85 2.51 -14.69
C PHE A 77 9.46 1.05 -14.97
N LEU A 78 8.37 0.82 -15.70
CA LEU A 78 7.90 -0.52 -16.05
C LEU A 78 8.93 -1.29 -16.90
N ASN A 79 9.63 -0.59 -17.80
CA ASN A 79 10.67 -1.17 -18.64
C ASN A 79 12.01 -1.36 -17.91
N GLY A 80 12.10 -1.05 -16.62
CA GLY A 80 13.30 -1.21 -15.81
C GLY A 80 14.36 -0.12 -16.01
N PHE A 81 14.01 0.99 -16.67
CA PHE A 81 14.87 2.17 -16.77
C PHE A 81 14.74 3.05 -15.53
N PRO A 82 15.75 3.88 -15.23
CA PRO A 82 15.64 4.88 -14.18
C PRO A 82 14.42 5.78 -14.40
N ALA A 83 13.63 5.95 -13.36
CA ALA A 83 12.46 6.83 -13.35
C ALA A 83 12.54 7.78 -12.16
N ASN A 84 11.95 8.95 -12.29
CA ASN A 84 11.95 9.96 -11.24
C ASN A 84 10.75 9.80 -10.30
N ASP A 85 10.92 10.23 -9.06
CA ASP A 85 9.79 10.47 -8.17
C ASP A 85 8.92 11.60 -8.72
N ILE A 86 7.62 11.52 -8.46
CA ILE A 86 6.63 12.46 -9.00
C ILE A 86 5.95 13.18 -7.85
N LEU A 87 6.03 14.51 -7.84
CA LEU A 87 5.24 15.36 -6.96
C LEU A 87 4.06 15.95 -7.74
N LEU A 88 2.85 15.60 -7.34
CA LEU A 88 1.61 16.14 -7.91
C LEU A 88 1.11 17.30 -7.05
N THR A 89 1.22 18.52 -7.57
CA THR A 89 0.76 19.74 -6.90
C THR A 89 -0.53 20.26 -7.53
N GLY A 90 -1.35 20.94 -6.75
CA GLY A 90 -2.61 21.53 -7.20
C GLY A 90 -3.70 21.47 -6.15
N SER A 91 -4.75 22.27 -6.30
CA SER A 91 -5.88 22.31 -5.39
C SER A 91 -6.62 20.97 -5.30
N ARG A 92 -7.43 20.80 -4.27
CA ARG A 92 -8.28 19.61 -4.12
C ARG A 92 -9.24 19.46 -5.31
N GLY A 93 -9.44 18.25 -5.80
CA GLY A 93 -10.33 17.99 -6.94
C GLY A 93 -9.69 18.14 -8.33
N THR A 94 -8.42 18.52 -8.46
CA THR A 94 -7.73 18.68 -9.76
C THR A 94 -7.26 17.38 -10.42
N GLY A 95 -7.68 16.21 -9.92
CA GLY A 95 -7.40 14.93 -10.56
C GLY A 95 -6.08 14.25 -10.14
N LYS A 96 -5.37 14.74 -9.12
CA LYS A 96 -4.10 14.13 -8.64
C LYS A 96 -4.24 12.63 -8.34
N SER A 97 -5.17 12.26 -7.47
CA SER A 97 -5.41 10.85 -7.13
C SER A 97 -6.03 10.07 -8.31
N SER A 98 -6.75 10.77 -9.20
CA SER A 98 -7.36 10.14 -10.38
C SER A 98 -6.33 9.68 -11.40
N ILE A 99 -5.24 10.45 -11.60
CA ILE A 99 -4.20 10.06 -12.56
C ILE A 99 -3.45 8.82 -12.09
N VAL A 100 -3.18 8.69 -10.78
CA VAL A 100 -2.50 7.50 -10.20
C VAL A 100 -3.37 6.26 -10.42
N ARG A 101 -4.68 6.35 -10.17
CA ARG A 101 -5.62 5.25 -10.41
C ARG A 101 -5.77 4.93 -11.90
N ALA A 102 -5.72 5.92 -12.78
CA ALA A 102 -5.76 5.71 -14.22
C ALA A 102 -4.51 4.98 -14.74
N LEU A 103 -3.33 5.29 -14.20
CA LEU A 103 -2.09 4.55 -14.50
C LEU A 103 -2.21 3.09 -14.06
N LEU A 104 -2.73 2.83 -12.85
CA LEU A 104 -2.95 1.46 -12.37
C LEU A 104 -3.90 0.71 -13.31
N THR A 105 -5.01 1.32 -13.71
CA THR A 105 -5.97 0.72 -14.64
C THR A 105 -5.33 0.40 -15.98
N ALA A 106 -4.51 1.31 -16.52
CA ALA A 106 -3.87 1.15 -17.84
C ALA A 106 -2.74 0.11 -17.83
N TYR A 107 -1.97 0.01 -16.73
CA TYR A 107 -0.70 -0.72 -16.74
C TYR A 107 -0.62 -1.89 -15.76
N SER A 108 -1.68 -2.20 -15.01
CA SER A 108 -1.68 -3.35 -14.09
C SER A 108 -1.43 -4.68 -14.79
N ALA A 109 -1.92 -4.85 -16.03
CA ALA A 109 -1.64 -6.03 -16.86
C ALA A 109 -0.16 -6.15 -17.26
N GLN A 110 0.60 -5.04 -17.26
CA GLN A 110 2.04 -5.00 -17.50
C GLN A 110 2.87 -5.11 -16.21
N GLY A 111 2.22 -5.47 -15.11
CA GLY A 111 2.89 -5.69 -13.83
C GLY A 111 2.93 -4.48 -12.91
N LEU A 112 2.25 -3.37 -13.24
CA LEU A 112 2.15 -2.24 -12.31
C LEU A 112 1.30 -2.58 -11.11
N ARG A 113 1.76 -2.19 -9.93
CA ARG A 113 1.04 -2.30 -8.65
C ARG A 113 1.06 -0.96 -7.94
N LEU A 114 0.05 -0.71 -7.11
CA LEU A 114 -0.08 0.50 -6.32
C LEU A 114 -0.06 0.16 -4.83
N ILE A 115 0.69 0.91 -4.05
CA ILE A 115 0.63 0.91 -2.59
C ILE A 115 0.19 2.30 -2.14
N GLU A 116 -0.98 2.39 -1.53
CA GLU A 116 -1.44 3.61 -0.85
C GLU A 116 -0.84 3.64 0.57
N ILE A 117 -0.25 4.77 0.95
CA ILE A 117 0.34 4.99 2.28
C ILE A 117 -0.14 6.32 2.83
N GLU A 118 -0.42 6.37 4.12
CA GLU A 118 -0.70 7.63 4.81
C GLU A 118 0.58 8.38 5.14
N ARG A 119 0.48 9.70 5.30
CA ARG A 119 1.62 10.57 5.60
C ARG A 119 2.39 10.12 6.85
N ASP A 120 1.66 9.79 7.91
CA ASP A 120 2.23 9.42 9.20
C ASP A 120 3.03 8.11 9.14
N ASP A 121 2.76 7.28 8.14
CA ASP A 121 3.42 6.00 7.90
C ASP A 121 4.63 6.11 6.93
N LEU A 122 4.97 7.29 6.42
CA LEU A 122 6.09 7.45 5.47
C LEU A 122 7.44 6.94 6.02
N SER A 123 7.63 6.97 7.34
CA SER A 123 8.80 6.37 8.00
C SER A 123 8.91 4.86 7.79
N ASP A 124 7.84 4.20 7.38
CA ASP A 124 7.81 2.77 7.10
C ASP A 124 8.21 2.40 5.66
N LEU A 125 8.50 3.37 4.78
CA LEU A 125 8.96 3.11 3.41
C LEU A 125 10.06 2.06 3.31
N PRO A 126 11.11 2.04 4.17
CA PRO A 126 12.13 0.98 4.13
C PRO A 126 11.57 -0.42 4.39
N LYS A 127 10.53 -0.54 5.23
CA LYS A 127 9.86 -1.83 5.51
C LYS A 127 9.08 -2.29 4.27
N ILE A 128 8.35 -1.37 3.63
CA ILE A 128 7.63 -1.64 2.38
C ILE A 128 8.58 -2.09 1.30
N GLN A 129 9.69 -1.35 1.08
CA GLN A 129 10.71 -1.70 0.10
C GLN A 129 11.24 -3.12 0.31
N LYS A 130 11.52 -3.50 1.57
CA LYS A 130 12.00 -4.86 1.90
C LYS A 130 10.96 -5.94 1.55
N LEU A 131 9.67 -5.67 1.74
CA LEU A 131 8.59 -6.61 1.44
C LEU A 131 8.42 -6.87 -0.06
N ILE A 132 8.72 -5.87 -0.90
CA ILE A 132 8.52 -5.94 -2.35
C ILE A 132 9.81 -6.15 -3.13
N ALA A 133 10.98 -6.17 -2.48
CA ALA A 133 12.30 -6.18 -3.13
C ALA A 133 12.50 -7.37 -4.09
N GLU A 134 11.98 -8.54 -3.76
CA GLU A 134 12.14 -9.75 -4.56
C GLU A 134 10.95 -10.00 -5.53
N ARG A 135 10.03 -9.04 -5.61
CA ARG A 135 8.85 -9.18 -6.47
C ARG A 135 9.15 -8.77 -7.90
N PRO A 136 8.62 -9.51 -8.89
CA PRO A 136 8.79 -9.16 -10.31
C PRO A 136 7.96 -7.95 -10.72
N GLU A 137 6.87 -7.66 -10.01
CA GLU A 137 5.98 -6.55 -10.28
C GLU A 137 6.66 -5.22 -9.95
N LYS A 138 6.20 -4.14 -10.57
CA LYS A 138 6.66 -2.76 -10.33
C LYS A 138 5.68 -2.02 -9.45
N PHE A 139 6.12 -1.53 -8.31
CA PHE A 139 5.27 -0.89 -7.31
C PHE A 139 5.46 0.62 -7.31
N ILE A 140 4.36 1.35 -7.46
CA ILE A 140 4.29 2.78 -7.15
C ILE A 140 3.78 2.91 -5.71
N VAL A 141 4.52 3.62 -4.86
CA VAL A 141 4.03 4.03 -3.54
C VAL A 141 3.41 5.41 -3.68
N TYR A 142 2.17 5.55 -3.28
CA TYR A 142 1.40 6.77 -3.42
C TYR A 142 0.95 7.26 -2.04
N CYS A 143 1.33 8.49 -1.71
CA CYS A 143 0.85 9.20 -0.53
C CYS A 143 -0.03 10.37 -0.98
N ASP A 144 -1.29 10.40 -0.52
CA ASP A 144 -2.19 11.53 -0.77
C ASP A 144 -2.03 12.58 0.33
N ASP A 145 -2.37 13.83 0.00
CA ASP A 145 -2.38 14.98 0.93
C ASP A 145 -1.08 15.18 1.74
N LEU A 146 0.07 15.21 1.02
CA LEU A 146 1.34 15.66 1.58
C LEU A 146 1.26 17.17 1.87
N ALA A 147 0.65 17.55 3.00
CA ALA A 147 0.72 18.89 3.52
C ALA A 147 1.99 19.00 4.39
N PHE A 148 2.94 19.83 3.98
CA PHE A 148 4.09 20.17 4.81
C PHE A 148 3.65 21.27 5.76
N ASN A 149 3.72 21.04 7.08
CA ASN A 149 3.55 22.09 8.07
C ASN A 149 4.89 22.82 8.23
N ALA A 150 4.85 24.10 8.57
CA ALA A 150 6.07 24.89 8.78
C ALA A 150 7.00 24.37 9.89
N GLU A 151 6.56 23.38 10.66
CA GLU A 151 7.33 22.70 11.72
C GLU A 151 8.18 21.54 11.17
N ASP A 152 7.98 21.12 9.91
CA ASP A 152 8.73 20.03 9.27
C ASP A 152 10.08 20.51 8.68
N GLU A 153 10.45 21.78 8.83
CA GLU A 153 11.68 22.41 8.28
C GLU A 153 12.86 22.49 9.29
N ASN A 154 12.81 21.74 10.41
CA ASN A 154 13.91 21.71 11.38
C ASN A 154 14.65 20.37 11.43
#